data_3ca92db19e27c12aa09ab92d8f26c3d0
#
_entry.id   3ca92db19e27c12aa09ab92d8f26c3d0
#
_cell.length_a   1.000
_cell.length_b   1.000
_cell.length_c   1.000
_cell.angle_alpha   90.00
_cell.angle_beta   90.00
_cell.angle_gamma   90.00
#
_symmetry.space_group_name_H-M   'P 1'
#
loop_
_entity.id
_entity.type
_entity.pdbx_description
1 polymer ?
#
loop_
_entity_poly.entity_id
_entity_poly.type
_entity_poly.pdbx_seq_one_letter_code
_entity_poly.pdbx_strand_id
1 'polypeptide(L)'
;MVAASLPPDITAPAPPVPYIETQQAAGVSADLLSTDLTQNRIEVSSSFQGAKVILYGAVFQPEDQPSDVVVIIRGPQASMRLIRKVKAGAVWLNSRPVVFEGAPGYYMAASSQPLDRITDFSHRRLLGLGLDYIAMDTSRENKVVTRYGVKDVVVNGIEDDYLDWRRAVIRLKSKAGLYNDNPLGVRFVDKNLFRAEVTLPSEAPIGDYTAEVWLFRDGQPVGYSEKKLTVEKVGFERFVYTVAHRHAGLYGLACVFMSMGMGALASRLFRRG
;
A
#
# COMPACT_ATOMS: atom_id res chain seq x y z
N MET A 1 -40.13 -23.29 23.21
CA MET A 1 -38.75 -23.00 23.50
C MET A 1 -38.08 -22.60 22.17
N VAL A 2 -38.01 -21.32 21.92
CA VAL A 2 -37.39 -20.77 20.67
C VAL A 2 -35.99 -20.38 21.02
N ALA A 3 -35.01 -21.04 20.39
CA ALA A 3 -33.61 -20.71 20.55
C ALA A 3 -33.32 -19.40 19.81
N ALA A 4 -32.97 -18.36 20.53
CA ALA A 4 -32.49 -17.11 19.97
C ALA A 4 -31.06 -17.33 19.44
N SER A 5 -30.89 -17.20 18.13
CA SER A 5 -29.57 -17.17 17.49
C SER A 5 -28.86 -15.86 17.85
N LEU A 6 -27.68 -15.95 18.43
CA LEU A 6 -26.78 -14.83 18.67
C LEU A 6 -26.44 -14.14 17.33
N PRO A 7 -26.36 -12.81 17.30
CA PRO A 7 -25.90 -12.09 16.11
C PRO A 7 -24.41 -12.42 15.84
N PRO A 8 -23.97 -12.42 14.56
CA PRO A 8 -22.60 -12.70 14.22
C PRO A 8 -21.66 -11.64 14.82
N ASP A 9 -20.56 -12.13 15.37
CA ASP A 9 -19.48 -11.36 15.99
C ASP A 9 -18.92 -10.30 15.02
N ILE A 10 -19.10 -9.03 15.34
CA ILE A 10 -18.71 -7.86 14.50
C ILE A 10 -17.21 -7.56 14.62
N THR A 11 -16.46 -8.35 15.37
CA THR A 11 -15.03 -8.11 15.66
C THR A 11 -14.07 -8.84 14.75
N ALA A 12 -14.53 -9.67 13.81
CA ALA A 12 -13.65 -10.27 12.83
C ALA A 12 -13.31 -9.23 11.74
N PRO A 13 -12.01 -8.97 11.45
CA PRO A 13 -11.65 -8.19 10.29
C PRO A 13 -12.26 -8.85 9.05
N ALA A 14 -12.90 -8.05 8.20
CA ALA A 14 -13.47 -8.54 6.95
C ALA A 14 -12.37 -9.35 6.22
N PRO A 15 -12.70 -10.55 5.70
CA PRO A 15 -11.73 -11.33 4.95
C PRO A 15 -11.18 -10.42 3.85
N PRO A 16 -9.85 -10.46 3.58
CA PRO A 16 -9.28 -9.69 2.49
C PRO A 16 -10.13 -10.01 1.27
N VAL A 17 -10.61 -8.96 0.59
CA VAL A 17 -11.26 -9.09 -0.72
C VAL A 17 -10.34 -10.03 -1.51
N PRO A 18 -10.84 -11.16 -2.02
CA PRO A 18 -9.95 -12.10 -2.68
C PRO A 18 -9.24 -11.29 -3.77
N TYR A 19 -7.98 -11.01 -3.55
CA TYR A 19 -7.04 -10.74 -4.62
C TYR A 19 -7.27 -11.94 -5.53
N ILE A 20 -7.91 -11.68 -6.68
CA ILE A 20 -8.15 -12.72 -7.66
C ILE A 20 -6.86 -13.49 -7.71
N GLU A 21 -6.90 -14.78 -7.39
CA GLU A 21 -5.77 -15.68 -7.57
C GLU A 21 -5.42 -15.64 -9.05
N THR A 22 -4.64 -14.65 -9.42
CA THR A 22 -4.23 -14.33 -10.80
C THR A 22 -3.23 -15.39 -11.29
N GLN A 23 -2.91 -16.36 -10.44
CA GLN A 23 -2.04 -17.49 -10.77
C GLN A 23 -2.65 -18.46 -11.79
N GLN A 24 -3.94 -18.33 -12.12
CA GLN A 24 -4.58 -19.17 -13.15
C GLN A 24 -4.92 -18.40 -14.43
N ALA A 25 -4.34 -17.24 -14.69
CA ALA A 25 -4.31 -16.74 -16.06
C ALA A 25 -3.48 -17.71 -16.88
N ALA A 26 -4.16 -18.55 -17.65
CA ALA A 26 -3.60 -19.63 -18.43
C ALA A 26 -2.33 -19.19 -19.20
N GLY A 27 -1.21 -19.86 -18.95
CA GLY A 27 0.02 -19.71 -19.75
C GLY A 27 1.14 -18.85 -19.16
N VAL A 28 1.02 -18.32 -17.95
CA VAL A 28 2.10 -17.54 -17.33
C VAL A 28 3.12 -18.46 -16.67
N SER A 29 4.35 -18.49 -17.18
CA SER A 29 5.43 -19.35 -16.68
C SER A 29 6.35 -18.55 -15.75
N ALA A 30 6.56 -19.06 -14.54
CA ALA A 30 7.54 -18.48 -13.60
C ALA A 30 8.99 -18.69 -14.09
N ASP A 31 9.24 -19.70 -14.92
CA ASP A 31 10.58 -20.06 -15.40
C ASP A 31 11.18 -19.06 -16.40
N LEU A 32 10.34 -18.19 -16.99
CA LEU A 32 10.79 -17.20 -17.97
C LEU A 32 11.36 -15.93 -17.34
N LEU A 33 11.20 -15.74 -16.03
CA LEU A 33 11.53 -14.50 -15.34
C LEU A 33 12.15 -14.80 -13.97
N SER A 34 13.38 -14.34 -13.75
CA SER A 34 14.00 -14.35 -12.43
C SER A 34 14.20 -12.91 -11.96
N THR A 35 13.72 -12.60 -10.76
CA THR A 35 13.80 -11.23 -10.21
C THR A 35 14.31 -11.23 -8.79
N ASP A 36 14.93 -10.13 -8.37
CA ASP A 36 15.29 -9.91 -6.97
C ASP A 36 15.33 -8.41 -6.65
N LEU A 37 15.39 -8.10 -5.35
CA LEU A 37 15.49 -6.75 -4.80
C LEU A 37 16.87 -6.55 -4.16
N THR A 38 17.44 -5.36 -4.27
CA THR A 38 18.71 -5.04 -3.57
C THR A 38 18.57 -5.16 -2.06
N GLN A 39 17.36 -4.97 -1.54
CA GLN A 39 17.03 -5.18 -0.13
C GLN A 39 15.54 -5.54 -0.01
N ASN A 40 15.24 -6.49 0.85
CA ASN A 40 13.89 -6.96 1.11
C ASN A 40 13.29 -6.37 2.40
N ARG A 41 14.06 -5.52 3.10
CA ARG A 41 13.65 -4.84 4.33
C ARG A 41 14.12 -3.42 4.34
N ILE A 42 13.23 -2.50 4.69
CA ILE A 42 13.51 -1.07 4.86
C ILE A 42 13.19 -0.69 6.28
N GLU A 43 14.17 -0.11 6.95
CA GLU A 43 14.04 0.36 8.32
C GLU A 43 13.68 1.86 8.32
N VAL A 44 12.53 2.19 8.93
CA VAL A 44 12.04 3.55 9.07
C VAL A 44 12.35 4.04 10.50
N SER A 45 13.27 4.99 10.61
CA SER A 45 13.57 5.69 11.86
C SER A 45 12.90 7.07 11.89
N SER A 46 13.02 7.79 13.00
CA SER A 46 12.52 9.17 13.12
C SER A 46 13.19 10.17 12.16
N SER A 47 14.36 9.83 11.62
CA SER A 47 15.11 10.61 10.62
C SER A 47 14.95 10.10 9.19
N PHE A 48 14.02 9.19 8.95
CA PHE A 48 13.80 8.61 7.62
C PHE A 48 13.31 9.67 6.63
N GLN A 49 14.02 9.81 5.51
CA GLN A 49 13.70 10.75 4.43
C GLN A 49 13.25 10.07 3.13
N GLY A 50 12.97 8.77 3.21
CA GLY A 50 12.66 7.93 2.06
C GLY A 50 13.76 6.92 1.77
N ALA A 51 13.46 5.94 0.93
CA ALA A 51 14.40 4.91 0.51
C ALA A 51 14.33 4.68 -0.99
N LYS A 52 15.45 4.26 -1.57
CA LYS A 52 15.53 3.79 -2.94
C LYS A 52 15.91 2.32 -2.94
N VAL A 53 15.10 1.51 -3.58
CA VAL A 53 15.33 0.08 -3.77
C VAL A 53 15.44 -0.19 -5.27
N ILE A 54 16.38 -0.99 -5.67
CA ILE A 54 16.49 -1.42 -7.06
C ILE A 54 15.93 -2.83 -7.15
N LEU A 55 14.94 -3.00 -8.01
CA LEU A 55 14.49 -4.28 -8.49
C LEU A 55 15.25 -4.59 -9.78
N TYR A 56 15.82 -5.75 -9.86
CA TYR A 56 16.52 -6.23 -11.05
C TYR A 56 16.02 -7.64 -11.39
N GLY A 57 16.17 -8.02 -12.64
CA GLY A 57 15.78 -9.34 -13.06
C GLY A 57 16.33 -9.70 -14.42
N ALA A 58 16.31 -11.00 -14.68
CA ALA A 58 16.70 -11.59 -15.95
C ALA A 58 15.49 -12.23 -16.63
N VAL A 59 15.36 -11.99 -17.91
CA VAL A 59 14.36 -12.61 -18.77
C VAL A 59 15.03 -13.75 -19.53
N PHE A 60 14.51 -14.95 -19.36
CA PHE A 60 14.95 -16.13 -20.10
C PHE A 60 14.12 -16.27 -21.37
N GLN A 61 14.67 -15.83 -22.50
CA GLN A 61 13.97 -15.82 -23.77
C GLN A 61 14.91 -16.22 -24.92
N PRO A 62 14.36 -16.77 -26.02
CA PRO A 62 15.06 -16.90 -27.27
C PRO A 62 15.51 -15.53 -27.78
N GLU A 63 16.69 -15.42 -28.39
CA GLU A 63 17.33 -14.13 -28.75
C GLU A 63 16.52 -13.22 -29.67
N ASP A 64 15.52 -13.74 -30.38
CA ASP A 64 14.79 -13.01 -31.43
C ASP A 64 13.39 -12.53 -31.03
N GLN A 65 12.99 -12.65 -29.76
CA GLN A 65 11.65 -12.22 -29.32
C GLN A 65 11.74 -11.04 -28.37
N PRO A 66 11.41 -9.79 -28.83
CA PRO A 66 11.36 -8.66 -27.93
C PRO A 66 10.28 -8.87 -26.87
N SER A 67 10.63 -8.54 -25.64
CA SER A 67 9.71 -8.66 -24.51
C SER A 67 9.69 -7.34 -23.73
N ASP A 68 8.51 -7.03 -23.21
CA ASP A 68 8.30 -5.88 -22.36
C ASP A 68 8.13 -6.29 -20.90
N VAL A 69 8.64 -5.48 -20.00
CA VAL A 69 8.56 -5.73 -18.57
C VAL A 69 7.76 -4.61 -17.91
N VAL A 70 6.83 -5.01 -17.04
CA VAL A 70 6.06 -4.11 -16.18
C VAL A 70 6.31 -4.50 -14.73
N VAL A 71 6.72 -3.56 -13.91
CA VAL A 71 6.95 -3.71 -12.47
C VAL A 71 5.90 -2.92 -11.73
N ILE A 72 5.20 -3.56 -10.80
CA ILE A 72 4.23 -2.92 -9.93
C ILE A 72 4.62 -3.15 -8.48
N ILE A 73 4.65 -2.08 -7.72
CA ILE A 73 4.84 -2.14 -6.27
C ILE A 73 3.54 -1.72 -5.61
N ARG A 74 3.01 -2.61 -4.79
CA ARG A 74 1.81 -2.34 -3.97
C ARG A 74 2.20 -2.38 -2.50
N GLY A 75 1.89 -1.30 -1.79
CA GLY A 75 2.04 -1.25 -0.33
C GLY A 75 0.83 -1.86 0.39
N PRO A 76 0.87 -1.89 1.73
CA PRO A 76 -0.21 -2.42 2.53
C PRO A 76 -1.52 -1.69 2.23
N GLN A 77 -2.62 -2.43 2.28
CA GLN A 77 -3.95 -1.86 2.08
C GLN A 77 -4.28 -0.85 3.18
N ALA A 78 -4.88 0.25 2.80
CA ALA A 78 -5.28 1.31 3.70
C ALA A 78 -6.72 1.76 3.41
N SER A 79 -7.47 1.95 4.47
CA SER A 79 -8.76 2.63 4.40
C SER A 79 -8.53 4.14 4.29
N MET A 80 -9.20 4.79 3.34
CA MET A 80 -9.08 6.22 3.09
C MET A 80 -10.40 6.93 3.22
N ARG A 81 -10.44 7.96 4.06
CA ARG A 81 -11.62 8.79 4.27
C ARG A 81 -11.45 10.14 3.59
N LEU A 82 -12.33 10.44 2.63
CA LEU A 82 -12.34 11.70 1.90
C LEU A 82 -13.55 12.53 2.28
N ILE A 83 -13.35 13.86 2.37
CA ILE A 83 -14.38 14.84 2.62
C ILE A 83 -14.26 15.93 1.56
N ARG A 84 -15.36 16.24 0.88
CA ARG A 84 -15.44 17.36 -0.06
C ARG A 84 -16.03 18.58 0.63
N LYS A 85 -15.47 19.75 0.37
CA LYS A 85 -16.11 21.01 0.75
C LYS A 85 -17.14 21.39 -0.30
N VAL A 86 -18.36 21.64 0.11
CA VAL A 86 -19.46 22.09 -0.75
C VAL A 86 -19.87 23.50 -0.34
N LYS A 87 -20.17 24.34 -1.31
CA LYS A 87 -20.60 25.71 -1.06
C LYS A 87 -22.10 25.72 -0.84
N ALA A 88 -22.54 26.16 0.34
CA ALA A 88 -23.96 26.36 0.67
C ALA A 88 -24.18 27.86 0.91
N GLY A 89 -24.65 28.57 -0.11
CA GLY A 89 -24.78 30.03 -0.07
C GLY A 89 -23.40 30.71 0.07
N ALA A 90 -23.20 31.46 1.15
CA ALA A 90 -21.95 32.16 1.46
C ALA A 90 -20.94 31.33 2.26
N VAL A 91 -21.28 30.09 2.70
CA VAL A 91 -20.50 29.27 3.61
C VAL A 91 -20.03 27.98 2.94
N TRP A 92 -18.82 27.54 3.28
CA TRP A 92 -18.29 26.23 2.86
C TRP A 92 -18.56 25.19 3.96
N LEU A 93 -19.29 24.16 3.62
CA LEU A 93 -19.60 23.05 4.52
C LEU A 93 -18.85 21.80 4.10
N ASN A 94 -18.53 20.94 5.06
CA ASN A 94 -17.99 19.62 4.76
C ASN A 94 -19.13 18.69 4.29
N SER A 95 -18.95 18.02 3.17
CA SER A 95 -19.84 16.95 2.73
C SER A 95 -19.75 15.74 3.66
N ARG A 96 -20.65 14.79 3.49
CA ARG A 96 -20.49 13.48 4.14
C ARG A 96 -19.19 12.83 3.66
N PRO A 97 -18.45 12.17 4.57
CA PRO A 97 -17.21 11.48 4.20
C PRO A 97 -17.53 10.27 3.31
N VAL A 98 -16.65 10.02 2.33
CA VAL A 98 -16.63 8.79 1.54
C VAL A 98 -15.42 8.00 1.96
N VAL A 99 -15.61 6.71 2.26
CA VAL A 99 -14.56 5.79 2.67
C VAL A 99 -14.26 4.84 1.52
N PHE A 100 -13.01 4.78 1.11
CA PHE A 100 -12.47 3.80 0.18
C PHE A 100 -11.73 2.73 0.95
N GLU A 101 -11.99 1.48 0.63
CA GLU A 101 -11.36 0.30 1.22
C GLU A 101 -10.57 -0.47 0.15
N GLY A 102 -9.61 -1.27 0.60
CA GLY A 102 -8.81 -2.12 -0.29
C GLY A 102 -7.80 -1.38 -1.19
N ALA A 103 -7.75 -0.06 -1.13
CA ALA A 103 -6.77 0.68 -1.89
C ALA A 103 -5.37 0.52 -1.29
N PRO A 104 -4.31 0.29 -2.11
CA PRO A 104 -2.96 0.22 -1.59
C PRO A 104 -2.56 1.56 -0.97
N GLY A 105 -1.86 1.53 0.15
CA GLY A 105 -1.32 2.72 0.79
C GLY A 105 -0.23 3.40 -0.05
N TYR A 106 0.48 2.60 -0.84
CA TYR A 106 1.49 3.00 -1.82
C TYR A 106 1.28 2.21 -3.12
N TYR A 107 1.47 2.85 -4.26
CA TYR A 107 1.40 2.23 -5.57
C TYR A 107 2.43 2.86 -6.51
N MET A 108 3.21 2.01 -7.17
CA MET A 108 4.12 2.43 -8.23
C MET A 108 4.00 1.45 -9.40
N ALA A 109 3.83 1.97 -10.59
CA ALA A 109 3.97 1.22 -11.83
C ALA A 109 5.19 1.75 -12.59
N ALA A 110 6.05 0.85 -13.05
CA ALA A 110 7.16 1.16 -13.93
C ALA A 110 7.15 0.17 -15.09
N SER A 111 7.44 0.64 -16.29
CA SER A 111 7.38 -0.19 -17.49
C SER A 111 8.55 0.10 -18.45
N SER A 112 8.86 -0.86 -19.32
CA SER A 112 9.88 -0.71 -20.37
C SER A 112 9.43 0.23 -21.48
N GLN A 113 8.12 0.26 -21.74
CA GLN A 113 7.45 1.14 -22.69
C GLN A 113 6.15 1.68 -22.07
N PRO A 114 5.49 2.69 -22.64
CA PRO A 114 4.16 3.11 -22.22
C PRO A 114 3.18 1.92 -22.21
N LEU A 115 2.40 1.78 -21.13
CA LEU A 115 1.53 0.62 -20.88
C LEU A 115 0.52 0.35 -22.01
N ASP A 116 0.10 1.39 -22.71
CA ASP A 116 -0.81 1.30 -23.86
C ASP A 116 -0.16 0.67 -25.11
N ARG A 117 1.16 0.63 -25.17
CA ARG A 117 1.93 -0.06 -26.22
C ARG A 117 2.27 -1.48 -25.85
N ILE A 118 2.35 -1.78 -24.54
CA ILE A 118 2.72 -3.10 -24.03
C ILE A 118 1.52 -4.05 -24.10
N THR A 119 0.33 -3.60 -23.71
CA THR A 119 -0.84 -4.46 -23.62
C THR A 119 -2.16 -3.71 -23.75
N ASP A 120 -3.23 -4.43 -23.99
CA ASP A 120 -4.56 -3.90 -24.20
C ASP A 120 -5.25 -3.40 -22.91
N PHE A 121 -6.42 -2.80 -23.07
CA PHE A 121 -7.25 -2.31 -21.97
C PHE A 121 -7.67 -3.43 -21.02
N SER A 122 -7.98 -4.62 -21.54
CA SER A 122 -8.51 -5.74 -20.76
C SER A 122 -7.48 -6.25 -19.76
N HIS A 123 -6.25 -6.47 -20.22
CA HIS A 123 -5.15 -6.89 -19.33
C HIS A 123 -4.77 -5.79 -18.35
N ARG A 124 -4.71 -4.51 -18.76
CA ARG A 124 -4.43 -3.42 -17.83
C ARG A 124 -5.44 -3.37 -16.71
N ARG A 125 -6.73 -3.53 -17.01
CA ARG A 125 -7.80 -3.54 -16.02
C ARG A 125 -7.73 -4.78 -15.12
N LEU A 126 -7.53 -5.97 -15.71
CA LEU A 126 -7.48 -7.24 -14.98
C LEU A 126 -6.31 -7.29 -14.01
N LEU A 127 -5.13 -6.88 -14.45
CA LEU A 127 -3.89 -6.92 -13.68
C LEU A 127 -3.67 -5.66 -12.83
N GLY A 128 -4.53 -4.64 -12.98
CA GLY A 128 -4.41 -3.38 -12.25
C GLY A 128 -3.15 -2.59 -12.62
N LEU A 129 -2.80 -2.56 -13.93
CA LEU A 129 -1.60 -1.90 -14.44
C LEU A 129 -1.87 -0.41 -14.69
N GLY A 130 -1.19 0.45 -13.94
CA GLY A 130 -1.33 1.90 -14.04
C GLY A 130 -2.32 2.48 -13.03
N LEU A 131 -2.24 3.79 -12.82
CA LEU A 131 -3.01 4.51 -11.80
C LEU A 131 -4.53 4.40 -11.99
N ASP A 132 -4.98 4.36 -13.25
CA ASP A 132 -6.41 4.30 -13.57
C ASP A 132 -7.04 2.94 -13.25
N TYR A 133 -6.24 1.91 -13.02
CA TYR A 133 -6.71 0.54 -12.80
C TYR A 133 -6.42 0.01 -11.39
N ILE A 134 -5.98 0.88 -10.48
CA ILE A 134 -5.77 0.50 -9.08
C ILE A 134 -7.08 -0.03 -8.50
N ALA A 135 -7.05 -1.22 -7.90
CA ALA A 135 -8.21 -1.75 -7.19
C ALA A 135 -8.52 -0.89 -5.95
N MET A 136 -9.72 -0.36 -5.89
CA MET A 136 -10.27 0.32 -4.71
C MET A 136 -11.77 0.23 -4.75
N ASP A 137 -12.38 -0.01 -3.60
CA ASP A 137 -13.81 -0.14 -3.45
C ASP A 137 -14.35 0.89 -2.45
N THR A 138 -15.64 1.18 -2.54
CA THR A 138 -16.32 2.02 -1.55
C THR A 138 -16.93 1.15 -0.47
N SER A 139 -16.68 1.53 0.79
CA SER A 139 -17.30 0.84 1.93
C SER A 139 -18.83 0.80 1.80
N ARG A 140 -19.44 -0.30 2.24
CA ARG A 140 -20.91 -0.45 2.32
C ARG A 140 -21.58 0.61 3.18
N GLU A 141 -20.85 1.22 4.11
CA GLU A 141 -21.35 2.34 4.94
C GLU A 141 -21.65 3.61 4.15
N ASN A 142 -21.17 3.73 2.93
CA ASN A 142 -21.47 4.85 2.04
C ASN A 142 -22.88 4.80 1.44
N LYS A 143 -23.64 3.75 1.67
CA LYS A 143 -25.05 3.67 1.29
C LYS A 143 -25.88 4.59 2.19
N VAL A 144 -26.26 5.74 1.65
CA VAL A 144 -27.10 6.69 2.36
C VAL A 144 -28.53 6.18 2.37
N VAL A 145 -28.98 5.67 3.50
CA VAL A 145 -30.41 5.42 3.74
C VAL A 145 -31.04 6.75 4.16
N THR A 146 -31.75 7.40 3.25
CA THR A 146 -32.53 8.60 3.57
C THR A 146 -33.96 8.18 3.87
N ARG A 147 -34.39 8.29 5.13
CA ARG A 147 -35.76 8.07 5.52
C ARG A 147 -36.59 9.32 5.24
N TYR A 148 -37.41 9.27 4.23
CA TYR A 148 -38.50 10.22 4.04
C TYR A 148 -39.78 9.52 4.44
N GLY A 149 -40.23 9.70 5.67
CA GLY A 149 -41.60 9.45 6.18
C GLY A 149 -42.39 8.18 5.79
N VAL A 150 -42.11 7.57 4.64
CA VAL A 150 -42.76 6.35 4.13
C VAL A 150 -41.86 5.61 3.19
N LYS A 151 -41.25 4.49 3.66
CA LYS A 151 -40.33 3.55 3.00
C LYS A 151 -38.90 4.05 2.80
N ASP A 152 -37.98 3.21 3.22
CA ASP A 152 -36.54 3.36 3.06
C ASP A 152 -36.17 3.46 1.56
N VAL A 153 -35.87 4.66 1.09
CA VAL A 153 -35.32 4.87 -0.24
C VAL A 153 -33.78 4.85 -0.06
N VAL A 154 -33.15 3.80 -0.53
CA VAL A 154 -31.69 3.74 -0.63
C VAL A 154 -31.28 4.61 -1.81
N VAL A 155 -30.86 5.84 -1.54
CA VAL A 155 -30.27 6.69 -2.57
C VAL A 155 -28.80 6.35 -2.67
N ASN A 156 -28.42 5.61 -3.70
CA ASN A 156 -27.03 5.36 -4.06
C ASN A 156 -26.40 6.64 -4.66
N GLY A 157 -26.25 7.69 -3.86
CA GLY A 157 -25.71 8.98 -4.30
C GLY A 157 -24.20 8.98 -4.62
N ILE A 158 -23.56 7.81 -4.62
CA ILE A 158 -22.12 7.68 -4.88
C ILE A 158 -21.86 7.15 -6.30
N GLU A 159 -22.80 6.46 -6.92
CA GLU A 159 -22.60 5.85 -8.24
C GLU A 159 -22.26 6.90 -9.31
N ASP A 160 -22.94 8.04 -9.31
CA ASP A 160 -22.71 9.12 -10.27
C ASP A 160 -21.38 9.86 -10.02
N ASP A 161 -20.95 9.96 -8.76
CA ASP A 161 -19.73 10.69 -8.35
C ASP A 161 -18.52 9.76 -8.10
N TYR A 162 -18.66 8.44 -8.23
CA TYR A 162 -17.60 7.48 -7.90
C TYR A 162 -16.30 7.75 -8.65
N LEU A 163 -16.38 8.01 -9.94
CA LEU A 163 -15.19 8.29 -10.77
C LEU A 163 -14.49 9.58 -10.34
N ASP A 164 -15.24 10.59 -9.93
CA ASP A 164 -14.65 11.85 -9.46
C ASP A 164 -13.96 11.69 -8.12
N TRP A 165 -14.54 10.92 -7.21
CA TRP A 165 -13.93 10.59 -5.93
C TRP A 165 -12.68 9.74 -6.13
N ARG A 166 -12.73 8.74 -7.01
CA ARG A 166 -11.58 7.91 -7.38
C ARG A 166 -10.43 8.76 -7.94
N ARG A 167 -10.72 9.65 -8.89
CA ARG A 167 -9.74 10.60 -9.43
C ARG A 167 -9.16 11.52 -8.36
N ALA A 168 -9.97 11.93 -7.38
CA ALA A 168 -9.50 12.74 -6.26
C ALA A 168 -8.52 11.96 -5.37
N VAL A 169 -8.80 10.68 -5.07
CA VAL A 169 -7.86 9.80 -4.35
C VAL A 169 -6.53 9.71 -5.07
N ILE A 170 -6.55 9.33 -6.36
CA ILE A 170 -5.34 9.19 -7.18
C ILE A 170 -4.54 10.49 -7.16
N ARG A 171 -5.18 11.61 -7.44
CA ARG A 171 -4.53 12.93 -7.44
C ARG A 171 -3.89 13.29 -6.11
N LEU A 172 -4.58 13.06 -4.98
CA LEU A 172 -4.07 13.37 -3.65
C LEU A 172 -2.88 12.49 -3.29
N LYS A 173 -2.95 11.19 -3.58
CA LYS A 173 -1.87 10.23 -3.34
C LYS A 173 -0.68 10.48 -4.26
N SER A 174 -0.90 10.84 -5.53
CA SER A 174 0.19 11.20 -6.44
C SER A 174 0.88 12.50 -6.01
N LYS A 175 0.12 13.49 -5.51
CA LYS A 175 0.71 14.72 -4.95
C LYS A 175 1.57 14.44 -3.70
N ALA A 176 1.21 13.43 -2.91
CA ALA A 176 2.00 12.98 -1.76
C ALA A 176 3.18 12.05 -2.16
N GLY A 177 3.38 11.77 -3.44
CA GLY A 177 4.41 10.85 -3.92
C GLY A 177 4.14 9.38 -3.62
N LEU A 178 2.94 9.06 -3.11
CA LEU A 178 2.55 7.69 -2.75
C LEU A 178 2.04 6.88 -3.94
N TYR A 179 1.52 7.56 -4.97
CA TYR A 179 1.08 6.94 -6.22
C TYR A 179 1.88 7.50 -7.38
N ASN A 180 2.55 6.63 -8.09
CA ASN A 180 3.44 6.99 -9.19
C ASN A 180 3.25 6.03 -10.38
N ASP A 181 3.24 6.60 -11.57
CA ASP A 181 3.28 5.87 -12.84
C ASP A 181 4.47 6.39 -13.63
N ASN A 182 5.44 5.52 -13.87
CA ASN A 182 6.69 5.86 -14.54
C ASN A 182 6.85 5.03 -15.83
N PRO A 183 6.24 5.44 -16.92
CA PRO A 183 6.52 4.84 -18.21
C PRO A 183 8.01 5.03 -18.53
N LEU A 184 8.68 3.97 -19.00
CA LEU A 184 10.13 3.92 -19.19
C LEU A 184 10.95 3.85 -17.87
N GLY A 185 10.31 3.53 -16.75
CA GLY A 185 10.97 3.31 -15.45
C GLY A 185 11.73 1.99 -15.37
N VAL A 186 11.41 1.03 -16.20
CA VAL A 186 12.17 -0.21 -16.38
C VAL A 186 13.18 0.00 -17.50
N ARG A 187 14.45 -0.26 -17.20
CA ARG A 187 15.54 -0.13 -18.17
C ARG A 187 16.25 -1.45 -18.36
N PHE A 188 16.34 -1.90 -19.60
CA PHE A 188 17.21 -3.02 -19.95
C PHE A 188 18.67 -2.55 -19.90
N VAL A 189 19.47 -3.24 -19.12
CA VAL A 189 20.93 -3.02 -19.00
C VAL A 189 21.67 -3.80 -20.06
N ASP A 190 21.13 -4.98 -20.39
CA ASP A 190 21.58 -5.87 -21.46
C ASP A 190 20.31 -6.50 -22.08
N LYS A 191 20.45 -7.29 -23.14
CA LYS A 191 19.34 -7.94 -23.87
C LYS A 191 18.32 -8.61 -22.94
N ASN A 192 18.81 -9.25 -21.88
CA ASN A 192 18.00 -10.08 -20.98
C ASN A 192 17.99 -9.58 -19.53
N LEU A 193 18.78 -8.56 -19.19
CA LEU A 193 18.88 -8.02 -17.84
C LEU A 193 18.19 -6.67 -17.75
N PHE A 194 17.23 -6.53 -16.85
CA PHE A 194 16.56 -5.25 -16.59
C PHE A 194 16.69 -4.81 -15.15
N ARG A 195 16.48 -3.53 -14.94
CA ARG A 195 16.36 -2.93 -13.61
C ARG A 195 15.22 -1.89 -13.57
N ALA A 196 14.60 -1.76 -12.41
CA ALA A 196 13.67 -0.70 -12.09
C ALA A 196 14.05 -0.06 -10.76
N GLU A 197 13.99 1.26 -10.67
CA GLU A 197 14.24 2.00 -9.44
C GLU A 197 12.90 2.29 -8.74
N VAL A 198 12.77 1.81 -7.51
CA VAL A 198 11.62 2.02 -6.63
C VAL A 198 11.97 3.07 -5.61
N THR A 199 11.26 4.17 -5.58
CA THR A 199 11.47 5.26 -4.62
C THR A 199 10.31 5.28 -3.63
N LEU A 200 10.58 4.98 -2.37
CA LEU A 200 9.61 5.11 -1.28
C LEU A 200 9.79 6.49 -0.62
N PRO A 201 8.76 7.31 -0.57
CA PRO A 201 8.80 8.59 0.13
C PRO A 201 8.83 8.40 1.66
N SER A 202 9.16 9.46 2.40
CA SER A 202 9.14 9.44 3.87
C SER A 202 7.78 9.10 4.48
N GLU A 203 6.71 9.38 3.75
CA GLU A 203 5.32 9.12 4.16
C GLU A 203 4.81 7.73 3.73
N ALA A 204 5.68 6.88 3.19
CA ALA A 204 5.32 5.53 2.78
C ALA A 204 4.79 4.73 3.98
N PRO A 205 3.63 4.07 3.86
CA PRO A 205 3.05 3.28 4.95
C PRO A 205 3.98 2.15 5.39
N ILE A 206 3.97 1.88 6.69
CA ILE A 206 4.67 0.74 7.28
C ILE A 206 3.86 -0.52 7.00
N GLY A 207 4.53 -1.63 6.71
CA GLY A 207 3.91 -2.92 6.44
C GLY A 207 4.57 -3.68 5.30
N ASP A 208 3.87 -4.69 4.81
CA ASP A 208 4.36 -5.54 3.74
C ASP A 208 3.96 -4.98 2.38
N TYR A 209 4.95 -4.91 1.52
CA TYR A 209 4.85 -4.49 0.13
C TYR A 209 5.05 -5.69 -0.77
N THR A 210 4.31 -5.72 -1.85
CA THR A 210 4.45 -6.73 -2.91
C THR A 210 5.01 -6.06 -4.16
N ALA A 211 6.11 -6.59 -4.66
CA ALA A 211 6.70 -6.24 -5.95
C ALA A 211 6.31 -7.31 -6.97
N GLU A 212 5.43 -6.97 -7.87
CA GLU A 212 4.96 -7.82 -8.96
C GLU A 212 5.70 -7.46 -10.25
N VAL A 213 6.22 -8.44 -10.94
CA VAL A 213 6.90 -8.25 -12.22
C VAL A 213 6.21 -9.10 -13.27
N TRP A 214 5.75 -8.45 -14.30
CA TRP A 214 5.06 -9.04 -15.43
C TRP A 214 5.91 -8.95 -16.69
N LEU A 215 6.05 -10.06 -17.38
CA LEU A 215 6.68 -10.16 -18.69
C LEU A 215 5.61 -10.25 -19.76
N PHE A 216 5.67 -9.37 -20.75
CA PHE A 216 4.74 -9.34 -21.87
C PHE A 216 5.44 -9.66 -23.18
N ARG A 217 4.73 -10.38 -24.07
CA ARG A 217 5.07 -10.60 -25.48
C ARG A 217 3.83 -10.43 -26.33
N ASP A 218 3.94 -9.66 -27.39
CA ASP A 218 2.82 -9.44 -28.31
C ASP A 218 1.52 -9.06 -27.60
N GLY A 219 1.62 -8.24 -26.55
CA GLY A 219 0.46 -7.79 -25.78
C GLY A 219 -0.04 -8.75 -24.70
N GLN A 220 0.48 -9.99 -24.66
CA GLN A 220 0.03 -11.04 -23.74
C GLN A 220 1.01 -11.22 -22.57
N PRO A 221 0.51 -11.40 -21.33
CA PRO A 221 1.35 -11.71 -20.19
C PRO A 221 1.85 -13.17 -20.31
N VAL A 222 3.17 -13.37 -20.35
CA VAL A 222 3.80 -14.69 -20.52
C VAL A 222 4.61 -15.11 -19.29
N GLY A 223 5.04 -14.16 -18.45
CA GLY A 223 5.81 -14.45 -17.25
C GLY A 223 5.38 -13.57 -16.05
N TYR A 224 5.50 -14.13 -14.86
CA TYR A 224 5.20 -13.45 -13.59
C TYR A 224 6.20 -13.82 -12.52
N SER A 225 6.59 -12.84 -11.73
CA SER A 225 7.39 -13.04 -10.53
C SER A 225 6.93 -12.07 -9.44
N GLU A 226 6.91 -12.55 -8.21
CA GLU A 226 6.52 -11.77 -7.03
C GLU A 226 7.65 -11.76 -6.01
N LYS A 227 7.92 -10.58 -5.44
CA LYS A 227 8.86 -10.40 -4.33
C LYS A 227 8.22 -9.60 -3.22
N LYS A 228 8.54 -9.94 -1.98
CA LYS A 228 8.07 -9.23 -0.81
C LYS A 228 9.14 -8.26 -0.32
N LEU A 229 8.70 -7.06 0.04
CA LEU A 229 9.51 -6.02 0.65
C LEU A 229 8.80 -5.56 1.91
N THR A 230 9.46 -5.63 3.06
CA THR A 230 8.88 -5.21 4.34
C THR A 230 9.43 -3.85 4.74
N VAL A 231 8.53 -2.91 5.01
CA VAL A 231 8.85 -1.60 5.58
C VAL A 231 8.46 -1.62 7.04
N GLU A 232 9.44 -1.55 7.93
CA GLU A 232 9.21 -1.64 9.37
C GLU A 232 9.80 -0.46 10.13
N LYS A 233 9.10 -0.04 11.20
CA LYS A 233 9.57 1.02 12.05
C LYS A 233 10.66 0.48 12.99
N VAL A 234 11.83 1.10 12.92
CA VAL A 234 12.89 0.87 13.89
C VAL A 234 13.06 2.12 14.71
N GLY A 235 13.18 1.99 16.02
CA GLY A 235 13.33 3.14 16.89
C GLY A 235 13.70 2.75 18.30
N PHE A 236 13.80 3.76 19.16
CA PHE A 236 14.13 3.61 20.57
C PHE A 236 13.21 2.60 21.29
N GLU A 237 11.94 2.51 20.89
CA GLU A 237 11.00 1.52 21.43
C GLU A 237 11.45 0.08 21.20
N ARG A 238 11.94 -0.23 19.99
CA ARG A 238 12.46 -1.58 19.70
C ARG A 238 13.73 -1.86 20.46
N PHE A 239 14.60 -0.86 20.61
CA PHE A 239 15.79 -0.95 21.45
C PHE A 239 15.42 -1.22 22.92
N VAL A 240 14.51 -0.41 23.50
CA VAL A 240 14.03 -0.58 24.87
C VAL A 240 13.33 -1.93 25.04
N TYR A 241 12.46 -2.31 24.11
CA TYR A 241 11.79 -3.62 24.14
C TYR A 241 12.80 -4.78 24.10
N THR A 242 13.78 -4.71 23.20
CA THR A 242 14.82 -5.76 23.07
C THR A 242 15.67 -5.85 24.33
N VAL A 243 16.10 -4.72 24.89
CA VAL A 243 16.88 -4.67 26.15
C VAL A 243 16.05 -5.16 27.32
N ALA A 244 14.77 -4.75 27.41
CA ALA A 244 13.87 -5.18 28.49
C ALA A 244 13.60 -6.68 28.48
N HIS A 245 13.53 -7.31 27.31
CA HIS A 245 13.22 -8.74 27.18
C HIS A 245 14.46 -9.63 27.12
N ARG A 246 15.52 -9.19 26.46
CA ARG A 246 16.75 -9.98 26.29
C ARG A 246 17.71 -9.84 27.47
N HIS A 247 17.64 -8.71 28.19
CA HIS A 247 18.47 -8.39 29.35
C HIS A 247 17.63 -7.79 30.49
N ALA A 248 16.53 -8.45 30.82
CA ALA A 248 15.56 -7.98 31.82
C ALA A 248 16.20 -7.57 33.18
N GLY A 249 17.22 -8.30 33.63
CA GLY A 249 17.95 -7.98 34.85
C GLY A 249 18.72 -6.66 34.77
N LEU A 250 19.39 -6.38 33.61
CA LEU A 250 20.11 -5.14 33.41
C LEU A 250 19.13 -3.95 33.24
N TYR A 251 18.02 -4.18 32.60
CA TYR A 251 16.97 -3.15 32.44
C TYR A 251 16.36 -2.77 33.80
N GLY A 252 16.02 -3.78 34.65
CA GLY A 252 15.51 -3.53 35.99
C GLY A 252 16.51 -2.78 36.86
N LEU A 253 17.78 -3.15 36.80
CA LEU A 253 18.87 -2.46 37.54
C LEU A 253 19.01 -1.00 37.10
N ALA A 254 18.97 -0.75 35.79
CA ALA A 254 19.02 0.61 35.24
C ALA A 254 17.84 1.47 35.71
N CYS A 255 16.62 0.90 35.74
CA CYS A 255 15.42 1.58 36.28
C CYS A 255 15.58 1.94 37.76
N VAL A 256 16.14 1.06 38.56
CA VAL A 256 16.39 1.32 40.01
C VAL A 256 17.40 2.44 40.19
N PHE A 257 18.52 2.44 39.45
CA PHE A 257 19.50 3.52 39.53
C PHE A 257 18.94 4.87 39.04
N MET A 258 18.12 4.85 37.98
CA MET A 258 17.48 6.06 37.49
C MET A 258 16.50 6.64 38.49
N SER A 259 15.71 5.79 39.16
CA SER A 259 14.77 6.20 40.23
C SER A 259 15.49 6.75 41.45
N MET A 260 16.58 6.13 41.88
CA MET A 260 17.42 6.64 42.99
C MET A 260 18.06 7.99 42.63
N GLY A 261 18.58 8.10 41.41
CA GLY A 261 19.19 9.36 40.94
C GLY A 261 18.17 10.50 40.89
N MET A 262 16.97 10.24 40.37
CA MET A 262 15.87 11.21 40.31
C MET A 262 15.40 11.61 41.72
N GLY A 263 15.28 10.66 42.63
CA GLY A 263 14.95 10.93 44.04
C GLY A 263 16.01 11.77 44.77
N ALA A 264 17.29 11.49 44.54
CA ALA A 264 18.38 12.26 45.12
C ALA A 264 18.44 13.69 44.55
N LEU A 265 18.18 13.86 43.21
CA LEU A 265 18.09 15.16 42.57
C LEU A 265 16.91 15.99 43.12
N ALA A 266 15.74 15.37 43.21
CA ALA A 266 14.56 16.01 43.77
C ALA A 266 14.80 16.45 45.26
N SER A 267 15.37 15.57 46.06
CA SER A 267 15.73 15.89 47.47
C SER A 267 16.69 17.07 47.58
N ARG A 268 17.66 17.19 46.68
CA ARG A 268 18.59 18.35 46.65
C ARG A 268 17.92 19.64 46.22
N LEU A 269 17.03 19.58 45.23
CA LEU A 269 16.32 20.77 44.70
C LEU A 269 15.32 21.32 45.74
N PHE A 270 14.56 20.42 46.38
CA PHE A 270 13.54 20.82 47.37
C PHE A 270 14.13 21.12 48.78
N ARG A 271 15.36 20.74 49.05
CA ARG A 271 16.02 21.02 50.33
C ARG A 271 16.62 22.42 50.42
N ARG A 272 16.57 23.22 49.34
CA ARG A 272 17.06 24.60 49.24
C ARG A 272 15.95 25.67 49.25
N GLY A 273 14.70 25.28 49.52
CA GLY A 273 13.57 26.18 49.74
C GLY A 273 13.20 26.34 51.23
#